data_3ea5fc03fec9692cba40a329de7cabc3
#
_entry.id   3ea5fc03fec9692cba40a329de7cabc3
#
_cell.length_a   1.000
_cell.length_b   1.000
_cell.length_c   1.000
_cell.angle_alpha   90.00
_cell.angle_beta   90.00
_cell.angle_gamma   90.00
#
_symmetry.space_group_name_H-M   'P 1'
#
loop_
_entity.id
_entity.type
_entity.pdbx_description
1 polymer ?
#
loop_
_entity_poly.entity_id
_entity_poly.type
_entity_poly.pdbx_seq_one_letter_code
_entity_poly.pdbx_strand_id
1 'polypeptide(L)'
;LGIRVTDKRQAPPRLHDLPSLQKLCASRFGWPAAKTLEVAQALYDGEGKKIITYPRAEVRYLPENLASDVPRIVAGLQVGQSFKSIPVPSSPVIRKGSRGSFHDKGLEGASHHAVIPNVNTIDILREVWPRLSIDEKKLFDVIARGYLAAVMPDFRYRQTIATLDASGFVFKATGRQPIDPGWRAAFPKWRPDEKGDDAQWLPTMKSGETTQLLNPTIEDKETRPPLRYNEGTLIEAMQNAWRFVDDESLRDRLKEAKGIGTPATRAEIIVGLKRQGFLAIQAKNVVPTETGLALYGVLRTADPALVDPGVTAQLECLLDDVVVGKQDMVGAID
;
A
#
# COMPACT_ATOMS: atom_id res chain seq x y z
N LEU A 1 -35.13 -19.56 5.19
CA LEU A 1 -34.05 -18.81 4.52
C LEU A 1 -34.28 -17.30 4.68
N GLY A 2 -33.31 -16.58 5.19
CA GLY A 2 -33.30 -15.12 5.23
C GLY A 2 -32.38 -14.57 4.15
N ILE A 3 -32.86 -13.64 3.32
CA ILE A 3 -32.08 -13.04 2.23
C ILE A 3 -31.96 -11.54 2.42
N ARG A 4 -30.72 -11.04 2.39
CA ARG A 4 -30.42 -9.62 2.39
C ARG A 4 -29.61 -9.24 1.16
N VAL A 5 -30.16 -8.35 0.35
CA VAL A 5 -29.50 -7.83 -0.87
C VAL A 5 -29.14 -6.36 -0.63
N THR A 6 -27.93 -5.97 -0.96
CA THR A 6 -27.45 -4.60 -0.77
C THR A 6 -26.50 -4.22 -1.90
N ASP A 7 -26.77 -3.12 -2.58
CA ASP A 7 -25.82 -2.54 -3.55
C ASP A 7 -24.73 -1.77 -2.79
N LYS A 8 -23.48 -2.09 -3.08
CA LYS A 8 -22.30 -1.52 -2.44
C LYS A 8 -21.38 -0.84 -3.43
N ARG A 9 -20.59 0.10 -2.92
CA ARG A 9 -19.55 0.81 -3.67
C ARG A 9 -18.22 0.64 -2.98
N GLN A 10 -17.16 0.48 -3.77
CA GLN A 10 -15.79 0.43 -3.31
C GLN A 10 -14.99 1.50 -4.05
N ALA A 11 -14.44 2.44 -3.29
CA ALA A 11 -13.56 3.46 -3.83
C ALA A 11 -12.25 2.85 -4.37
N PRO A 12 -11.57 3.52 -5.31
CA PRO A 12 -10.27 3.07 -5.80
C PRO A 12 -9.23 3.02 -4.66
N PRO A 13 -8.19 2.18 -4.81
CA PRO A 13 -7.06 2.19 -3.90
C PRO A 13 -6.37 3.56 -3.92
N ARG A 14 -5.69 3.89 -2.84
CA ARG A 14 -4.87 5.10 -2.77
C ARG A 14 -3.70 5.02 -3.75
N LEU A 15 -3.20 6.18 -4.16
CA LEU A 15 -1.95 6.32 -4.90
C LEU A 15 -0.77 5.74 -4.11
N HIS A 16 0.38 5.71 -4.71
CA HIS A 16 1.57 5.12 -4.12
C HIS A 16 2.52 6.15 -3.53
N ASP A 17 2.98 5.87 -2.32
CA ASP A 17 4.25 6.33 -1.76
C ASP A 17 5.34 5.28 -2.02
N LEU A 18 6.59 5.55 -1.67
CA LEU A 18 7.67 4.58 -1.88
C LEU A 18 7.45 3.26 -1.12
N PRO A 19 7.09 3.25 0.18
CA PRO A 19 6.85 2.00 0.91
C PRO A 19 5.77 1.12 0.26
N SER A 20 4.68 1.70 -0.21
CA SER A 20 3.61 0.93 -0.87
C SER A 20 4.04 0.38 -2.24
N LEU A 21 4.88 1.11 -2.99
CA LEU A 21 5.50 0.58 -4.22
C LEU A 21 6.42 -0.59 -3.90
N GLN A 22 7.28 -0.46 -2.88
CA GLN A 22 8.19 -1.52 -2.46
C GLN A 22 7.43 -2.78 -2.02
N LYS A 23 6.37 -2.62 -1.20
CA LYS A 23 5.49 -3.72 -0.80
C LYS A 23 4.83 -4.41 -2.00
N LEU A 24 4.30 -3.63 -2.93
CA LEU A 24 3.62 -4.14 -4.10
C LEU A 24 4.58 -4.87 -5.04
N CYS A 25 5.75 -4.29 -5.32
CA CYS A 25 6.76 -4.89 -6.18
C CYS A 25 7.37 -6.17 -5.56
N ALA A 26 7.57 -6.19 -4.23
CA ALA A 26 7.99 -7.40 -3.52
C ALA A 26 6.96 -8.52 -3.65
N SER A 27 5.68 -8.22 -3.49
CA SER A 27 4.59 -9.20 -3.63
C SER A 27 4.42 -9.68 -5.07
N ARG A 28 4.41 -8.75 -6.05
CA ARG A 28 4.05 -9.03 -7.45
C ARG A 28 5.22 -9.55 -8.28
N PHE A 29 6.42 -9.02 -8.05
CA PHE A 29 7.60 -9.29 -8.86
C PHE A 29 8.71 -9.99 -8.09
N GLY A 30 8.59 -10.12 -6.76
CA GLY A 30 9.65 -10.65 -5.90
C GLY A 30 10.85 -9.70 -5.79
N TRP A 31 10.68 -8.39 -6.03
CA TRP A 31 11.78 -7.45 -5.99
C TRP A 31 12.19 -7.11 -4.56
N PRO A 32 13.50 -7.04 -4.30
CA PRO A 32 14.01 -6.38 -3.11
C PRO A 32 13.58 -4.90 -3.07
N ALA A 33 13.48 -4.36 -1.88
CA ALA A 33 13.06 -2.97 -1.68
C ALA A 33 14.01 -1.98 -2.35
N ALA A 34 15.33 -2.22 -2.26
CA ALA A 34 16.35 -1.41 -2.92
C ALA A 34 16.19 -1.38 -4.45
N LYS A 35 15.87 -2.54 -5.07
CA LYS A 35 15.62 -2.62 -6.51
C LYS A 35 14.41 -1.78 -6.93
N THR A 36 13.34 -1.77 -6.15
CA THR A 36 12.16 -0.94 -6.46
C THR A 36 12.54 0.54 -6.47
N LEU A 37 13.35 1.00 -5.52
CA LEU A 37 13.82 2.38 -5.47
C LEU A 37 14.75 2.69 -6.65
N GLU A 38 15.69 1.80 -6.98
CA GLU A 38 16.60 1.95 -8.12
C GLU A 38 15.83 2.14 -9.44
N VAL A 39 14.86 1.26 -9.71
CA VAL A 39 14.02 1.34 -10.92
C VAL A 39 13.17 2.62 -10.93
N ALA A 40 12.62 3.01 -9.78
CA ALA A 40 11.85 4.25 -9.66
C ALA A 40 12.74 5.48 -9.89
N GLN A 41 13.96 5.48 -9.36
CA GLN A 41 14.93 6.55 -9.57
C GLN A 41 15.30 6.66 -11.07
N ALA A 42 15.53 5.55 -11.75
CA ALA A 42 15.82 5.53 -13.19
C ALA A 42 14.65 6.08 -14.04
N LEU A 43 13.40 5.89 -13.61
CA LEU A 43 12.22 6.51 -14.26
C LEU A 43 12.10 8.01 -13.98
N TYR A 44 12.60 8.47 -12.83
CA TYR A 44 12.50 9.86 -12.40
C TYR A 44 13.60 10.76 -12.99
N ASP A 45 14.87 10.37 -12.88
CA ASP A 45 16.02 11.20 -13.25
C ASP A 45 16.92 10.56 -14.32
N GLY A 46 16.59 9.36 -14.81
CA GLY A 46 17.32 8.73 -15.91
C GLY A 46 17.32 9.61 -17.15
N GLU A 47 18.45 9.60 -17.88
CA GLU A 47 18.67 10.45 -19.06
C GLU A 47 17.52 10.33 -20.06
N GLY A 48 16.88 11.48 -20.38
CA GLY A 48 15.78 11.58 -21.32
C GLY A 48 14.48 10.89 -20.88
N LYS A 49 14.31 10.55 -19.59
CA LYS A 49 13.10 9.89 -19.06
C LYS A 49 12.21 10.86 -18.27
N LYS A 50 12.44 11.05 -16.99
CA LYS A 50 11.65 11.92 -16.09
C LYS A 50 10.13 11.71 -16.15
N ILE A 51 9.68 10.46 -16.38
CA ILE A 51 8.28 10.15 -16.69
C ILE A 51 7.43 9.87 -15.46
N ILE A 52 8.02 9.88 -14.26
CA ILE A 52 7.31 9.86 -12.98
C ILE A 52 7.72 11.04 -12.10
N THR A 53 6.93 11.34 -11.08
CA THR A 53 7.29 12.32 -10.03
C THR A 53 8.30 11.71 -9.07
N TYR A 54 8.81 12.51 -8.12
CA TYR A 54 9.86 12.09 -7.19
C TYR A 54 9.52 10.78 -6.46
N PRO A 55 10.39 9.76 -6.53
CA PRO A 55 10.04 8.42 -6.09
C PRO A 55 10.04 8.22 -4.56
N ARG A 56 10.77 9.05 -3.79
CA ARG A 56 10.83 8.92 -2.32
C ARG A 56 9.68 9.64 -1.63
N ALA A 57 8.48 9.54 -2.22
CA ALA A 57 7.26 10.11 -1.68
C ALA A 57 6.92 9.49 -0.31
N GLU A 58 6.42 10.31 0.60
CA GLU A 58 6.10 9.96 1.99
C GLU A 58 4.62 9.77 2.22
N VAL A 59 3.79 10.30 1.30
CA VAL A 59 2.34 10.30 1.40
C VAL A 59 1.69 9.80 0.12
N ARG A 60 0.44 9.42 0.22
CA ARG A 60 -0.36 8.82 -0.86
C ARG A 60 -1.42 9.77 -1.39
N TYR A 61 -1.21 11.08 -1.22
CA TYR A 61 -2.09 12.15 -1.64
C TYR A 61 -1.42 13.04 -2.68
N LEU A 62 -2.21 13.76 -3.43
CA LEU A 62 -1.83 14.83 -4.34
C LEU A 62 -2.34 16.16 -3.82
N PRO A 63 -1.65 17.27 -4.08
CA PRO A 63 -2.20 18.62 -3.92
C PRO A 63 -3.48 18.78 -4.73
N GLU A 64 -4.43 19.54 -4.21
CA GLU A 64 -5.72 19.74 -4.87
C GLU A 64 -5.60 20.51 -6.19
N ASN A 65 -4.59 21.36 -6.33
CA ASN A 65 -4.30 22.08 -7.58
C ASN A 65 -3.88 21.15 -8.73
N LEU A 66 -3.28 19.98 -8.45
CA LEU A 66 -2.95 19.01 -9.50
C LEU A 66 -4.16 18.30 -10.11
N ALA A 67 -5.37 18.57 -9.61
CA ALA A 67 -6.60 18.10 -10.26
C ALA A 67 -6.77 18.64 -11.68
N SER A 68 -6.23 19.83 -11.98
CA SER A 68 -6.23 20.43 -13.31
C SER A 68 -5.39 19.67 -14.34
N ASP A 69 -4.39 18.92 -13.89
CA ASP A 69 -3.48 18.15 -14.75
C ASP A 69 -4.03 16.78 -15.17
N VAL A 70 -5.09 16.33 -14.49
CA VAL A 70 -5.68 15.00 -14.72
C VAL A 70 -6.05 14.75 -16.19
N PRO A 71 -6.73 15.66 -16.91
CA PRO A 71 -7.09 15.42 -18.30
C PRO A 71 -5.86 15.22 -19.20
N ARG A 72 -4.80 16.00 -18.98
CA ARG A 72 -3.54 15.91 -19.76
C ARG A 72 -2.81 14.60 -19.48
N ILE A 73 -2.69 14.19 -18.21
CA ILE A 73 -2.05 12.93 -17.84
C ILE A 73 -2.83 11.74 -18.40
N VAL A 74 -4.15 11.74 -18.28
CA VAL A 74 -5.00 10.68 -18.82
C VAL A 74 -4.85 10.57 -20.32
N ALA A 75 -4.93 11.70 -21.05
CA ALA A 75 -4.76 11.73 -22.50
C ALA A 75 -3.39 11.18 -22.93
N GLY A 76 -2.29 11.64 -22.28
CA GLY A 76 -0.95 11.18 -22.58
C GLY A 76 -0.74 9.68 -22.32
N LEU A 77 -1.31 9.13 -21.25
CA LEU A 77 -1.28 7.69 -20.98
C LEU A 77 -2.06 6.89 -22.03
N GLN A 78 -3.22 7.39 -22.47
CA GLN A 78 -4.07 6.69 -23.44
C GLN A 78 -3.56 6.70 -24.88
N VAL A 79 -2.56 7.50 -25.20
CA VAL A 79 -1.87 7.43 -26.50
C VAL A 79 -1.08 6.11 -26.63
N GLY A 80 -0.58 5.55 -25.50
CA GLY A 80 0.17 4.30 -25.48
C GLY A 80 -0.74 3.07 -25.54
N GLN A 81 -0.31 2.04 -26.29
CA GLN A 81 -1.05 0.77 -26.45
C GLN A 81 -1.41 0.11 -25.09
N SER A 82 -0.54 0.23 -24.09
CA SER A 82 -0.70 -0.42 -22.79
C SER A 82 -1.87 0.10 -21.96
N PHE A 83 -2.32 1.35 -22.18
CA PHE A 83 -3.34 2.00 -21.38
C PHE A 83 -4.59 2.42 -22.18
N LYS A 84 -4.51 2.34 -23.51
CA LYS A 84 -5.57 2.78 -24.44
C LYS A 84 -6.93 2.09 -24.17
N SER A 85 -6.90 0.82 -23.77
CA SER A 85 -8.11 0.03 -23.50
C SER A 85 -8.74 0.27 -22.13
N ILE A 86 -8.11 1.10 -21.26
CA ILE A 86 -8.68 1.41 -19.96
C ILE A 86 -9.81 2.42 -20.14
N PRO A 87 -11.04 2.10 -19.71
CA PRO A 87 -12.22 2.93 -19.97
C PRO A 87 -12.31 4.10 -18.98
N VAL A 88 -11.35 5.03 -19.04
CA VAL A 88 -11.42 6.26 -18.24
C VAL A 88 -12.53 7.13 -18.82
N PRO A 89 -13.45 7.65 -17.99
CA PRO A 89 -14.54 8.51 -18.48
C PRO A 89 -13.97 9.82 -19.04
N SER A 90 -14.68 10.43 -20.01
CA SER A 90 -14.33 11.72 -20.60
C SER A 90 -14.24 12.85 -19.56
N SER A 91 -15.01 12.72 -18.46
CA SER A 91 -14.89 13.55 -17.28
C SER A 91 -14.34 12.70 -16.14
N PRO A 92 -13.03 12.74 -15.86
CA PRO A 92 -12.42 11.99 -14.78
C PRO A 92 -12.99 12.36 -13.41
N VAL A 93 -13.05 11.39 -12.51
CA VAL A 93 -13.62 11.60 -11.16
C VAL A 93 -12.55 12.16 -10.23
N ILE A 94 -12.69 13.42 -9.84
CA ILE A 94 -11.80 14.08 -8.88
C ILE A 94 -12.34 13.87 -7.46
N ARG A 95 -11.63 13.12 -6.64
CA ARG A 95 -11.98 12.88 -5.24
C ARG A 95 -11.08 13.68 -4.32
N LYS A 96 -11.65 14.70 -3.68
CA LYS A 96 -10.98 15.55 -2.72
C LYS A 96 -11.14 15.06 -1.28
N GLY A 97 -10.25 15.54 -0.38
CA GLY A 97 -10.27 15.26 1.05
C GLY A 97 -9.70 13.90 1.46
N SER A 98 -9.81 13.58 2.73
CA SER A 98 -9.12 12.44 3.38
C SER A 98 -9.46 11.07 2.80
N ARG A 99 -10.60 10.91 2.15
CA ARG A 99 -11.00 9.67 1.47
C ARG A 99 -10.64 9.63 -0.01
N GLY A 100 -10.23 10.77 -0.56
CA GLY A 100 -9.85 10.93 -1.96
C GLY A 100 -8.36 10.85 -2.20
N SER A 101 -7.95 11.11 -3.45
CA SER A 101 -6.55 11.20 -3.84
C SER A 101 -6.00 12.62 -3.77
N PHE A 102 -6.86 13.65 -3.78
CA PHE A 102 -6.49 15.07 -3.75
C PHE A 102 -6.82 15.63 -2.37
N HIS A 103 -5.79 15.99 -1.59
CA HIS A 103 -5.99 16.36 -0.19
C HIS A 103 -4.79 17.15 0.38
N ASP A 104 -4.89 18.48 0.39
CA ASP A 104 -3.81 19.36 0.85
C ASP A 104 -3.42 19.09 2.31
N LYS A 105 -4.40 18.91 3.20
CA LYS A 105 -4.16 18.55 4.60
C LYS A 105 -3.38 17.24 4.78
N GLY A 106 -3.51 16.30 3.84
CA GLY A 106 -2.79 15.02 3.85
C GLY A 106 -1.33 15.15 3.42
N LEU A 107 -0.90 16.35 3.03
CA LEU A 107 0.48 16.68 2.64
C LEU A 107 1.22 17.42 3.76
N GLU A 108 0.55 17.82 4.85
CA GLU A 108 1.18 18.48 5.97
C GLU A 108 2.34 17.65 6.51
N GLY A 109 3.51 18.25 6.69
CA GLY A 109 4.73 17.60 7.12
C GLY A 109 5.36 16.63 6.11
N ALA A 110 4.90 16.61 4.85
CA ALA A 110 5.49 15.83 3.78
C ALA A 110 6.18 16.72 2.73
N SER A 111 7.39 16.35 2.33
CA SER A 111 8.13 17.09 1.29
C SER A 111 7.66 16.77 -0.11
N HIS A 112 7.08 15.59 -0.31
CA HIS A 112 6.70 15.09 -1.64
C HIS A 112 5.35 14.40 -1.61
N HIS A 113 4.53 14.70 -2.65
CA HIS A 113 3.25 14.04 -2.88
C HIS A 113 3.43 12.62 -3.46
N ALA A 114 2.33 11.87 -3.61
CA ALA A 114 2.32 10.53 -4.18
C ALA A 114 3.05 10.43 -5.53
N VAL A 115 3.62 9.25 -5.80
CA VAL A 115 4.29 8.96 -7.06
C VAL A 115 3.25 8.77 -8.17
N ILE A 116 3.32 9.61 -9.20
CA ILE A 116 2.40 9.60 -10.34
C ILE A 116 3.16 9.79 -11.66
N PRO A 117 2.55 9.53 -12.83
CA PRO A 117 3.10 9.95 -14.11
C PRO A 117 3.32 11.48 -14.13
N ASN A 118 4.47 11.91 -14.65
CA ASN A 118 4.85 13.31 -14.64
C ASN A 118 4.15 14.07 -15.77
N VAL A 119 3.31 15.04 -15.43
CA VAL A 119 2.56 15.86 -16.38
C VAL A 119 3.47 16.63 -17.34
N ASN A 120 4.65 17.04 -16.88
CA ASN A 120 5.57 17.87 -17.69
C ASN A 120 6.23 17.07 -18.83
N THR A 121 6.26 15.74 -18.72
CA THR A 121 6.92 14.85 -19.68
C THR A 121 5.97 13.78 -20.22
N ILE A 122 4.69 13.85 -19.92
CA ILE A 122 3.73 12.82 -20.37
C ILE A 122 3.65 12.70 -21.88
N ASP A 123 3.88 13.82 -22.60
CA ASP A 123 3.80 13.88 -24.05
C ASP A 123 4.93 13.10 -24.73
N ILE A 124 6.12 12.98 -24.10
CA ILE A 124 7.26 12.19 -24.62
C ILE A 124 7.17 10.71 -24.29
N LEU A 125 6.15 10.26 -23.52
CA LEU A 125 6.04 8.87 -23.10
C LEU A 125 6.10 7.88 -24.26
N ARG A 126 5.51 8.22 -25.40
CA ARG A 126 5.53 7.38 -26.61
C ARG A 126 6.96 7.16 -27.14
N GLU A 127 7.82 8.18 -27.06
CA GLU A 127 9.21 8.12 -27.52
C GLU A 127 10.10 7.40 -26.51
N VAL A 128 9.82 7.59 -25.21
CA VAL A 128 10.59 6.98 -24.11
C VAL A 128 10.24 5.50 -23.95
N TRP A 129 8.99 5.11 -24.15
CA TRP A 129 8.48 3.76 -23.89
C TRP A 129 9.29 2.61 -24.53
N PRO A 130 9.70 2.67 -25.80
CA PRO A 130 10.52 1.62 -26.41
C PRO A 130 11.88 1.43 -25.74
N ARG A 131 12.45 2.51 -25.18
CA ARG A 131 13.77 2.54 -24.56
C ARG A 131 13.77 2.07 -23.09
N LEU A 132 12.60 1.93 -22.48
CA LEU A 132 12.48 1.45 -21.11
C LEU A 132 12.84 -0.04 -21.01
N SER A 133 13.58 -0.41 -19.98
CA SER A 133 13.79 -1.79 -19.59
C SER A 133 12.49 -2.49 -19.21
N ILE A 134 12.51 -3.81 -19.13
CA ILE A 134 11.34 -4.60 -18.71
C ILE A 134 10.89 -4.21 -17.30
N ASP A 135 11.83 -3.96 -16.39
CA ASP A 135 11.52 -3.62 -15.01
C ASP A 135 10.98 -2.19 -14.89
N GLU A 136 11.51 -1.24 -15.66
CA GLU A 136 10.96 0.11 -15.75
C GLU A 136 9.53 0.12 -16.28
N LYS A 137 9.25 -0.67 -17.34
CA LYS A 137 7.88 -0.84 -17.87
C LYS A 137 6.94 -1.42 -16.84
N LYS A 138 7.37 -2.43 -16.06
CA LYS A 138 6.56 -3.02 -14.99
C LYS A 138 6.23 -2.01 -13.90
N LEU A 139 7.20 -1.22 -13.45
CA LEU A 139 6.98 -0.24 -12.39
C LEU A 139 6.12 0.93 -12.88
N PHE A 140 6.39 1.43 -14.08
CA PHE A 140 5.56 2.48 -14.69
C PHE A 140 4.12 2.01 -14.90
N ASP A 141 3.89 0.76 -15.33
CA ASP A 141 2.54 0.17 -15.46
C ASP A 141 1.78 0.18 -14.13
N VAL A 142 2.44 -0.16 -13.03
CA VAL A 142 1.85 -0.10 -11.68
C VAL A 142 1.43 1.32 -11.34
N ILE A 143 2.33 2.29 -11.52
CA ILE A 143 2.09 3.70 -11.17
C ILE A 143 0.97 4.29 -12.05
N ALA A 144 1.05 4.07 -13.36
CA ALA A 144 0.08 4.60 -14.31
C ALA A 144 -1.33 4.02 -14.10
N ARG A 145 -1.45 2.70 -13.89
CA ARG A 145 -2.75 2.07 -13.60
C ARG A 145 -3.32 2.53 -12.26
N GLY A 146 -2.48 2.69 -11.24
CA GLY A 146 -2.89 3.26 -9.96
C GLY A 146 -3.45 4.67 -10.11
N TYR A 147 -2.79 5.51 -10.92
CA TYR A 147 -3.26 6.85 -11.22
C TYR A 147 -4.59 6.86 -11.99
N LEU A 148 -4.69 6.08 -13.06
CA LEU A 148 -5.94 5.98 -13.84
C LEU A 148 -7.10 5.47 -12.95
N ALA A 149 -6.86 4.44 -12.15
CA ALA A 149 -7.85 3.92 -11.20
C ALA A 149 -8.33 5.01 -10.23
N ALA A 150 -7.43 5.85 -9.73
CA ALA A 150 -7.76 6.92 -8.77
C ALA A 150 -8.74 7.97 -9.33
N VAL A 151 -8.80 8.11 -10.65
CA VAL A 151 -9.68 9.08 -11.35
C VAL A 151 -10.84 8.40 -12.09
N MET A 152 -11.06 7.09 -11.88
CA MET A 152 -12.21 6.33 -12.41
C MET A 152 -13.35 6.24 -11.38
N PRO A 153 -14.58 5.88 -11.79
CA PRO A 153 -15.71 5.64 -10.90
C PRO A 153 -15.43 4.53 -9.87
N ASP A 154 -16.22 4.51 -8.82
CA ASP A 154 -16.19 3.42 -7.84
C ASP A 154 -16.58 2.09 -8.48
N PHE A 155 -15.98 1.00 -8.02
CA PHE A 155 -16.48 -0.34 -8.28
C PHE A 155 -17.83 -0.52 -7.58
N ARG A 156 -18.85 -0.93 -8.34
CA ARG A 156 -20.20 -1.17 -7.83
C ARG A 156 -20.53 -2.64 -7.92
N TYR A 157 -21.08 -3.19 -6.85
CA TYR A 157 -21.48 -4.60 -6.81
C TYR A 157 -22.71 -4.79 -5.91
N ARG A 158 -23.46 -5.82 -6.23
CA ARG A 158 -24.57 -6.32 -5.41
C ARG A 158 -24.07 -7.40 -4.50
N GLN A 159 -24.21 -7.21 -3.20
CA GLN A 159 -23.94 -8.22 -2.19
C GLN A 159 -25.23 -8.88 -1.76
N THR A 160 -25.28 -10.21 -1.90
CA THR A 160 -26.36 -11.04 -1.37
C THR A 160 -25.83 -11.82 -0.18
N ILE A 161 -26.50 -11.72 0.96
CA ILE A 161 -26.24 -12.52 2.15
C ILE A 161 -27.47 -13.43 2.33
N ALA A 162 -27.24 -14.73 2.26
CA ALA A 162 -28.23 -15.75 2.58
C ALA A 162 -27.94 -16.32 3.96
N THR A 163 -28.96 -16.41 4.79
CA THR A 163 -28.89 -17.02 6.13
C THR A 163 -29.90 -18.13 6.21
N LEU A 164 -29.47 -19.35 6.47
CA LEU A 164 -30.30 -20.52 6.67
C LEU A 164 -30.25 -20.93 8.13
N ASP A 165 -31.42 -21.07 8.74
CA ASP A 165 -31.58 -21.73 10.02
C ASP A 165 -31.98 -23.20 9.78
N ALA A 166 -31.22 -24.14 10.32
CA ALA A 166 -31.47 -25.55 10.29
C ALA A 166 -31.41 -26.12 11.70
N SER A 167 -32.55 -26.21 12.38
CA SER A 167 -32.67 -26.73 13.74
C SER A 167 -31.81 -26.01 14.78
N GLY A 168 -31.72 -24.66 14.67
CA GLY A 168 -30.92 -23.82 15.56
C GLY A 168 -29.47 -23.61 15.10
N PHE A 169 -29.04 -24.28 14.05
CA PHE A 169 -27.72 -24.02 13.42
C PHE A 169 -27.87 -23.02 12.29
N VAL A 170 -27.11 -21.93 12.39
CA VAL A 170 -27.15 -20.83 11.43
C VAL A 170 -26.03 -20.98 10.40
N PHE A 171 -26.41 -21.21 9.14
CA PHE A 171 -25.49 -21.21 7.99
C PHE A 171 -25.57 -19.87 7.26
N LYS A 172 -24.43 -19.35 6.83
CA LYS A 172 -24.34 -18.07 6.13
C LYS A 172 -23.56 -18.22 4.85
N ALA A 173 -24.14 -17.77 3.74
CA ALA A 173 -23.48 -17.64 2.46
C ALA A 173 -23.46 -16.18 2.03
N THR A 174 -22.35 -15.74 1.42
CA THR A 174 -22.23 -14.38 0.88
C THR A 174 -21.81 -14.47 -0.56
N GLY A 175 -22.58 -13.84 -1.45
CA GLY A 175 -22.25 -13.71 -2.85
C GLY A 175 -22.08 -12.24 -3.25
N ARG A 176 -21.27 -11.99 -4.28
CA ARG A 176 -21.07 -10.66 -4.86
C ARG A 176 -21.20 -10.72 -6.36
N GLN A 177 -22.07 -9.88 -6.90
CA GLN A 177 -22.29 -9.73 -8.33
C GLN A 177 -21.82 -8.34 -8.77
N PRO A 178 -20.79 -8.21 -9.62
CA PRO A 178 -20.39 -6.93 -10.18
C PRO A 178 -21.55 -6.27 -10.95
N ILE A 179 -21.77 -4.97 -10.71
CA ILE A 179 -22.72 -4.13 -11.44
C ILE A 179 -21.96 -3.23 -12.42
N ASP A 180 -20.86 -2.63 -11.94
CA ASP A 180 -20.02 -1.73 -12.71
C ASP A 180 -18.56 -1.95 -12.27
N PRO A 181 -17.65 -2.34 -13.17
CA PRO A 181 -16.26 -2.58 -12.82
C PRO A 181 -15.54 -1.32 -12.29
N GLY A 182 -15.99 -0.12 -12.65
CA GLY A 182 -15.36 1.13 -12.22
C GLY A 182 -13.84 1.09 -12.34
N TRP A 183 -13.15 1.54 -11.29
CA TRP A 183 -11.69 1.56 -11.25
C TRP A 183 -11.01 0.19 -11.43
N ARG A 184 -11.70 -0.92 -11.16
CA ARG A 184 -11.15 -2.28 -11.35
C ARG A 184 -10.80 -2.55 -12.81
N ALA A 185 -11.45 -1.87 -13.75
CA ALA A 185 -11.15 -1.99 -15.17
C ALA A 185 -9.73 -1.51 -15.53
N ALA A 186 -9.08 -0.71 -14.67
CA ALA A 186 -7.67 -0.39 -14.83
C ALA A 186 -6.74 -1.59 -14.60
N PHE A 187 -7.20 -2.66 -13.94
CA PHE A 187 -6.41 -3.84 -13.55
C PHE A 187 -7.01 -5.17 -14.06
N PRO A 188 -7.05 -5.41 -15.39
CA PRO A 188 -7.79 -6.54 -15.95
C PRO A 188 -7.26 -7.91 -15.53
N LYS A 189 -6.00 -8.00 -15.10
CA LYS A 189 -5.33 -9.26 -14.72
C LYS A 189 -4.83 -9.30 -13.28
N TRP A 190 -4.96 -8.22 -12.54
CA TRP A 190 -4.44 -8.12 -11.19
C TRP A 190 -5.41 -7.35 -10.29
N ARG A 191 -5.74 -7.95 -9.17
CA ARG A 191 -6.63 -7.39 -8.17
C ARG A 191 -5.91 -7.40 -6.82
N PRO A 192 -5.70 -6.22 -6.18
CA PRO A 192 -4.85 -6.10 -5.00
C PRO A 192 -5.28 -6.97 -3.81
N ASP A 193 -6.56 -7.24 -3.67
CA ASP A 193 -7.15 -7.82 -2.46
C ASP A 193 -8.00 -9.06 -2.70
N GLU A 194 -7.77 -9.79 -3.78
CA GLU A 194 -8.47 -11.06 -4.03
C GLU A 194 -7.91 -12.20 -3.18
N LYS A 195 -8.06 -12.08 -1.88
CA LYS A 195 -8.17 -13.23 -1.00
C LYS A 195 -9.64 -13.40 -0.65
N GLY A 196 -10.27 -14.33 -1.34
CA GLY A 196 -11.57 -14.87 -0.94
C GLY A 196 -12.83 -14.11 -1.40
N ASP A 197 -13.90 -14.82 -1.52
CA ASP A 197 -15.32 -14.45 -1.57
C ASP A 197 -15.85 -13.55 -2.71
N ASP A 198 -15.04 -12.91 -3.53
CA ASP A 198 -15.51 -12.02 -4.59
C ASP A 198 -16.08 -12.78 -5.82
N ALA A 199 -15.87 -14.07 -5.89
CA ALA A 199 -16.30 -14.90 -7.02
C ALA A 199 -17.49 -15.81 -6.72
N GLN A 200 -17.97 -15.90 -5.48
CA GLN A 200 -19.12 -16.76 -5.19
C GLN A 200 -20.40 -16.09 -5.66
N TRP A 201 -20.95 -16.63 -6.72
CA TRP A 201 -22.28 -16.23 -7.18
C TRP A 201 -23.34 -17.05 -6.45
N LEU A 202 -24.27 -16.36 -5.79
CA LEU A 202 -25.46 -17.01 -5.22
C LEU A 202 -26.60 -16.95 -6.24
N PRO A 203 -27.36 -18.04 -6.39
CA PRO A 203 -28.57 -18.03 -7.22
C PRO A 203 -29.60 -17.03 -6.69
N THR A 204 -30.60 -16.72 -7.52
CA THR A 204 -31.71 -15.89 -7.07
C THR A 204 -32.54 -16.70 -6.07
N MET A 205 -32.69 -16.15 -4.87
CA MET A 205 -33.42 -16.77 -3.75
C MET A 205 -34.35 -15.74 -3.12
N LYS A 206 -35.46 -16.23 -2.53
CA LYS A 206 -36.39 -15.35 -1.79
C LYS A 206 -36.38 -15.66 -0.31
N SER A 207 -36.59 -14.61 0.49
CA SER A 207 -36.79 -14.78 1.94
C SER A 207 -38.03 -15.63 2.20
N GLY A 208 -37.92 -16.56 3.18
CA GLY A 208 -39.02 -17.51 3.50
C GLY A 208 -38.98 -18.79 2.69
N GLU A 209 -38.20 -18.92 1.61
CA GLU A 209 -38.05 -20.18 0.89
C GLU A 209 -37.44 -21.27 1.80
N THR A 210 -37.96 -22.49 1.63
CA THR A 210 -37.41 -23.68 2.22
C THR A 210 -36.34 -24.27 1.32
N THR A 211 -35.25 -24.74 1.88
CA THR A 211 -34.18 -25.41 1.13
C THR A 211 -33.66 -26.61 1.91
N GLN A 212 -32.97 -27.50 1.27
CA GLN A 212 -32.32 -28.64 1.91
C GLN A 212 -30.84 -28.35 2.12
N LEU A 213 -30.37 -28.65 3.32
CA LEU A 213 -28.93 -28.68 3.62
C LEU A 213 -28.40 -30.04 3.18
N LEU A 214 -27.60 -30.06 2.10
CA LEU A 214 -27.01 -31.28 1.55
C LEU A 214 -25.57 -31.44 2.09
N ASN A 215 -25.28 -32.63 2.63
CA ASN A 215 -23.92 -33.05 3.06
C ASN A 215 -23.21 -32.01 3.94
N PRO A 216 -23.79 -31.62 5.08
CA PRO A 216 -23.09 -30.73 6.01
C PRO A 216 -21.81 -31.42 6.51
N THR A 217 -20.71 -30.68 6.51
CA THR A 217 -19.42 -31.14 7.02
C THR A 217 -18.93 -30.23 8.14
N ILE A 218 -18.24 -30.81 9.11
CA ILE A 218 -17.50 -30.07 10.12
C ILE A 218 -16.05 -30.01 9.64
N GLU A 219 -15.51 -28.81 9.53
CA GLU A 219 -14.10 -28.57 9.20
C GLU A 219 -13.39 -28.03 10.46
N ASP A 220 -12.51 -28.85 11.02
CA ASP A 220 -11.65 -28.39 12.11
C ASP A 220 -10.60 -27.42 11.56
N LYS A 221 -10.51 -26.24 12.16
CA LYS A 221 -9.56 -25.21 11.75
C LYS A 221 -8.63 -24.87 12.88
N GLU A 222 -7.36 -24.80 12.55
CA GLU A 222 -6.34 -24.33 13.47
C GLU A 222 -5.97 -22.89 13.12
N THR A 223 -5.66 -22.11 14.15
CA THR A 223 -5.07 -20.78 13.97
C THR A 223 -3.65 -20.93 13.43
N ARG A 224 -3.29 -20.08 12.49
CA ARG A 224 -1.93 -20.05 11.93
C ARG A 224 -1.18 -18.84 12.46
N PRO A 225 0.14 -18.96 12.72
CA PRO A 225 0.94 -17.82 13.08
C PRO A 225 0.94 -16.78 11.95
N PRO A 226 1.17 -15.49 12.27
CA PRO A 226 1.32 -14.47 11.24
C PRO A 226 2.36 -14.86 10.18
N LEU A 227 2.13 -14.45 8.94
CA LEU A 227 3.09 -14.69 7.88
C LEU A 227 4.41 -13.95 8.19
N ARG A 228 5.53 -14.61 7.87
CA ARG A 228 6.85 -13.96 7.95
C ARG A 228 6.91 -12.76 7.01
N TYR A 229 7.70 -11.77 7.38
CA TYR A 229 7.92 -10.60 6.56
C TYR A 229 8.71 -10.94 5.28
N ASN A 230 8.31 -10.37 4.16
CA ASN A 230 9.21 -10.09 3.04
C ASN A 230 9.74 -8.66 3.19
N GLU A 231 10.70 -8.24 2.35
CA GLU A 231 11.27 -6.88 2.47
C GLU A 231 10.22 -5.78 2.39
N GLY A 232 9.23 -5.91 1.49
CA GLY A 232 8.17 -4.91 1.37
C GLY A 232 7.26 -4.82 2.59
N THR A 233 6.88 -5.96 3.18
CA THR A 233 6.07 -5.97 4.41
C THR A 233 6.88 -5.59 5.65
N LEU A 234 8.20 -5.82 5.64
CA LEU A 234 9.10 -5.34 6.70
C LEU A 234 9.21 -3.80 6.67
N ILE A 235 9.36 -3.19 5.49
CA ILE A 235 9.32 -1.74 5.33
C ILE A 235 7.98 -1.16 5.80
N GLU A 236 6.86 -1.82 5.49
CA GLU A 236 5.55 -1.41 6.01
C GLU A 236 5.49 -1.51 7.54
N ALA A 237 6.09 -2.55 8.14
CA ALA A 237 6.20 -2.68 9.59
C ALA A 237 7.07 -1.57 10.21
N MET A 238 8.20 -1.21 9.57
CA MET A 238 9.03 -0.08 9.99
C MET A 238 8.26 1.25 9.90
N GLN A 239 7.50 1.47 8.83
CA GLN A 239 6.63 2.66 8.69
C GLN A 239 5.53 2.71 9.74
N ASN A 240 5.06 1.56 10.20
CA ASN A 240 4.01 1.44 11.20
C ASN A 240 4.56 0.91 12.54
N ALA A 241 5.81 1.21 12.86
CA ALA A 241 6.49 0.72 14.08
C ALA A 241 5.76 1.11 15.38
N TRP A 242 4.95 2.17 15.33
CA TRP A 242 4.06 2.58 16.42
C TRP A 242 3.14 1.45 16.91
N ARG A 243 2.85 0.43 16.09
CA ARG A 243 2.02 -0.73 16.48
C ARG A 243 2.71 -1.65 17.48
N PHE A 244 4.02 -1.52 17.64
CA PHE A 244 4.85 -2.32 18.54
C PHE A 244 5.25 -1.54 19.80
N VAL A 245 4.70 -0.35 20.00
CA VAL A 245 4.93 0.50 21.19
C VAL A 245 3.72 0.43 22.08
N ASP A 246 3.92 0.10 23.36
CA ASP A 246 2.83 -0.04 24.34
C ASP A 246 2.39 1.31 24.91
N ASP A 247 3.32 2.23 25.14
CA ASP A 247 3.02 3.58 25.62
C ASP A 247 2.24 4.40 24.57
N GLU A 248 1.08 4.93 24.96
CA GLU A 248 0.17 5.62 24.04
C GLU A 248 0.76 6.93 23.50
N SER A 249 1.47 7.69 24.34
CA SER A 249 2.06 8.98 23.94
C SER A 249 3.21 8.78 22.95
N LEU A 250 4.07 7.81 23.20
CA LEU A 250 5.16 7.43 22.31
C LEU A 250 4.63 6.79 21.01
N ARG A 251 3.53 6.04 21.11
CA ARG A 251 2.84 5.48 19.95
C ARG A 251 2.35 6.57 19.01
N ASP A 252 1.64 7.57 19.54
CA ASP A 252 1.12 8.67 18.74
C ASP A 252 2.25 9.50 18.14
N ARG A 253 3.30 9.76 18.89
CA ARG A 253 4.48 10.47 18.39
C ARG A 253 5.19 9.71 17.26
N LEU A 254 5.41 8.39 17.43
CA LEU A 254 6.02 7.57 16.39
C LEU A 254 5.15 7.46 15.13
N LYS A 255 3.84 7.58 15.29
CA LYS A 255 2.90 7.64 14.16
C LYS A 255 3.01 8.97 13.40
N GLU A 256 3.18 10.09 14.09
CA GLU A 256 3.45 11.39 13.49
C GLU A 256 4.79 11.41 12.76
N ALA A 257 5.84 10.84 13.35
CA ALA A 257 7.17 10.65 12.75
C ALA A 257 7.17 9.62 11.60
N LYS A 258 6.02 8.95 11.31
CA LYS A 258 5.86 7.94 10.25
C LYS A 258 6.74 6.71 10.46
N GLY A 259 6.93 6.29 11.70
CA GLY A 259 7.67 5.09 12.11
C GLY A 259 9.17 5.29 12.23
N ILE A 260 9.93 4.21 12.14
CA ILE A 260 11.39 4.21 12.22
C ILE A 260 12.03 4.30 10.83
N GLY A 261 13.09 5.09 10.71
CA GLY A 261 13.75 5.40 9.45
C GLY A 261 12.85 6.22 8.50
N THR A 262 13.39 6.61 7.38
CA THR A 262 12.69 7.36 6.33
C THR A 262 12.45 6.50 5.09
N PRO A 263 11.61 6.89 4.14
CA PRO A 263 11.50 6.21 2.85
C PRO A 263 12.86 6.03 2.15
N ALA A 264 13.78 6.97 2.34
CA ALA A 264 15.11 6.92 1.75
C ALA A 264 16.02 5.87 2.41
N THR A 265 15.89 5.63 3.71
CA THR A 265 16.85 4.86 4.51
C THR A 265 16.42 3.44 4.84
N ARG A 266 15.11 3.15 4.88
CA ARG A 266 14.60 1.82 5.30
C ARG A 266 15.16 0.66 4.47
N ALA A 267 15.23 0.83 3.14
CA ALA A 267 15.78 -0.20 2.26
C ALA A 267 17.27 -0.44 2.55
N GLU A 268 18.05 0.62 2.74
CA GLU A 268 19.49 0.54 3.05
C GLU A 268 19.76 -0.09 4.42
N ILE A 269 18.92 0.16 5.42
CA ILE A 269 18.98 -0.50 6.73
C ILE A 269 18.83 -2.02 6.56
N ILE A 270 17.83 -2.48 5.80
CA ILE A 270 17.61 -3.91 5.53
C ILE A 270 18.81 -4.51 4.78
N VAL A 271 19.34 -3.80 3.77
CA VAL A 271 20.55 -4.23 3.04
C VAL A 271 21.75 -4.32 3.97
N GLY A 272 21.95 -3.32 4.85
CA GLY A 272 23.01 -3.30 5.84
C GLY A 272 22.95 -4.48 6.80
N LEU A 273 21.78 -4.77 7.38
CA LEU A 273 21.57 -5.91 8.28
C LEU A 273 21.80 -7.26 7.60
N LYS A 274 21.43 -7.40 6.34
CA LYS A 274 21.76 -8.62 5.54
C LYS A 274 23.25 -8.75 5.29
N ARG A 275 23.92 -7.66 4.92
CA ARG A 275 25.36 -7.64 4.67
C ARG A 275 26.16 -7.99 5.94
N GLN A 276 25.69 -7.56 7.10
CA GLN A 276 26.30 -7.88 8.40
C GLN A 276 25.94 -9.28 8.91
N GLY A 277 25.08 -10.02 8.18
CA GLY A 277 24.70 -11.37 8.55
C GLY A 277 23.68 -11.48 9.68
N PHE A 278 23.00 -10.39 10.04
CA PHE A 278 21.94 -10.39 11.07
C PHE A 278 20.57 -10.81 10.52
N LEU A 279 20.34 -10.56 9.22
CA LEU A 279 19.17 -11.00 8.49
C LEU A 279 19.57 -11.87 7.30
N ALA A 280 18.72 -12.83 6.96
CA ALA A 280 18.87 -13.68 5.78
C ALA A 280 17.55 -13.75 5.00
N ILE A 281 17.65 -14.15 3.72
CA ILE A 281 16.49 -14.42 2.88
C ILE A 281 16.28 -15.93 2.82
N GLN A 282 15.11 -16.39 3.26
CA GLN A 282 14.65 -17.76 3.09
C GLN A 282 13.44 -17.78 2.17
N ALA A 283 13.59 -18.31 0.97
CA ALA A 283 12.64 -18.21 -0.13
C ALA A 283 12.33 -16.73 -0.46
N LYS A 284 11.20 -16.22 -0.01
CA LYS A 284 10.79 -14.81 -0.20
C LYS A 284 10.73 -14.02 1.11
N ASN A 285 11.07 -14.68 2.23
CA ASN A 285 10.91 -14.09 3.55
C ASN A 285 12.24 -13.60 4.09
N VAL A 286 12.18 -12.50 4.83
CA VAL A 286 13.28 -11.98 5.64
C VAL A 286 13.20 -12.67 7.00
N VAL A 287 14.29 -13.31 7.42
CA VAL A 287 14.37 -14.00 8.71
C VAL A 287 15.62 -13.55 9.46
N PRO A 288 15.56 -13.42 10.78
CA PRO A 288 16.76 -13.22 11.58
C PRO A 288 17.65 -14.47 11.53
N THR A 289 18.95 -14.27 11.54
CA THR A 289 19.94 -15.35 11.70
C THR A 289 20.16 -15.65 13.19
N GLU A 290 20.86 -16.72 13.51
CA GLU A 290 21.27 -17.01 14.89
C GLU A 290 22.12 -15.88 15.47
N THR A 291 23.04 -15.31 14.68
CA THR A 291 23.84 -14.16 15.07
C THR A 291 22.98 -12.92 15.33
N GLY A 292 21.97 -12.68 14.48
CA GLY A 292 21.03 -11.58 14.68
C GLY A 292 20.20 -11.73 15.95
N LEU A 293 19.72 -12.95 16.23
CA LEU A 293 18.97 -13.24 17.46
C LEU A 293 19.87 -13.13 18.71
N ALA A 294 21.10 -13.60 18.64
CA ALA A 294 22.07 -13.47 19.73
C ALA A 294 22.37 -12.00 20.06
N LEU A 295 22.65 -11.19 19.01
CA LEU A 295 22.87 -9.74 19.18
C LEU A 295 21.64 -9.08 19.81
N TYR A 296 20.44 -9.34 19.31
CA TYR A 296 19.20 -8.81 19.87
C TYR A 296 19.05 -9.19 21.36
N GLY A 297 19.37 -10.44 21.72
CA GLY A 297 19.32 -10.89 23.11
C GLY A 297 20.29 -10.15 24.02
N VAL A 298 21.53 -9.93 23.57
CA VAL A 298 22.53 -9.16 24.30
C VAL A 298 22.10 -7.71 24.49
N LEU A 299 21.67 -7.03 23.42
CA LEU A 299 21.22 -5.63 23.49
C LEU A 299 20.02 -5.48 24.44
N ARG A 300 19.01 -6.36 24.30
CA ARG A 300 17.83 -6.34 25.17
C ARG A 300 18.17 -6.55 26.66
N THR A 301 19.21 -7.34 26.95
CA THR A 301 19.63 -7.59 28.33
C THR A 301 20.47 -6.44 28.89
N ALA A 302 21.32 -5.85 28.05
CA ALA A 302 22.17 -4.72 28.44
C ALA A 302 21.36 -3.46 28.70
N ASP A 303 20.48 -3.11 27.76
CA ASP A 303 19.52 -2.01 27.88
C ASP A 303 18.32 -2.26 26.96
N PRO A 304 17.12 -2.53 27.50
CA PRO A 304 15.90 -2.72 26.72
C PRO A 304 15.58 -1.56 25.76
N ALA A 305 15.99 -0.34 26.08
CA ALA A 305 15.76 0.85 25.24
C ALA A 305 16.45 0.71 23.87
N LEU A 306 17.56 -0.01 23.77
CA LEU A 306 18.29 -0.21 22.50
C LEU A 306 17.48 -1.02 21.46
N VAL A 307 16.45 -1.73 21.87
CA VAL A 307 15.62 -2.57 21.03
C VAL A 307 14.14 -2.14 21.02
N ASP A 308 13.81 -1.03 21.67
CA ASP A 308 12.47 -0.46 21.72
C ASP A 308 12.27 0.61 20.64
N PRO A 309 11.33 0.44 19.69
CA PRO A 309 11.03 1.49 18.73
C PRO A 309 10.48 2.78 19.35
N GLY A 310 9.99 2.75 20.60
CA GLY A 310 9.55 3.91 21.35
C GLY A 310 10.65 4.91 21.61
N VAL A 311 11.92 4.48 21.70
CA VAL A 311 13.07 5.37 21.84
C VAL A 311 13.19 6.35 20.68
N THR A 312 12.89 5.93 19.46
CA THR A 312 12.83 6.86 18.32
C THR A 312 11.81 7.98 18.55
N ALA A 313 10.64 7.65 19.11
CA ALA A 313 9.64 8.67 19.45
C ALA A 313 10.13 9.63 20.54
N GLN A 314 10.85 9.14 21.55
CA GLN A 314 11.45 9.98 22.61
C GLN A 314 12.47 10.95 22.02
N LEU A 315 13.35 10.47 21.14
CA LEU A 315 14.33 11.32 20.44
C LEU A 315 13.65 12.40 19.58
N GLU A 316 12.60 12.05 18.86
CA GLU A 316 11.82 13.02 18.06
C GLU A 316 11.17 14.09 18.96
N CYS A 317 10.62 13.72 20.12
CA CYS A 317 10.08 14.68 21.09
C CYS A 317 11.17 15.61 21.61
N LEU A 318 12.34 15.06 21.93
CA LEU A 318 13.49 15.82 22.41
C LEU A 318 13.97 16.84 21.38
N LEU A 319 14.08 16.42 20.11
CA LEU A 319 14.46 17.30 18.99
C LEU A 319 13.43 18.42 18.79
N ASP A 320 12.14 18.12 18.89
CA ASP A 320 11.09 19.14 18.80
C ASP A 320 11.20 20.17 19.94
N ASP A 321 11.49 19.73 21.16
CA ASP A 321 11.67 20.64 22.30
C ASP A 321 12.90 21.55 22.13
N VAL A 322 13.96 21.07 21.47
CA VAL A 322 15.09 21.92 21.06
C VAL A 322 14.66 22.94 19.99
N VAL A 323 13.93 22.51 18.97
CA VAL A 323 13.47 23.38 17.87
C VAL A 323 12.57 24.52 18.39
N VAL A 324 11.70 24.23 19.36
CA VAL A 324 10.80 25.25 19.95
C VAL A 324 11.44 26.02 21.13
N GLY A 325 12.72 25.76 21.45
CA GLY A 325 13.47 26.47 22.48
C GLY A 325 13.08 26.10 23.92
N LYS A 326 12.43 24.97 24.14
CA LYS A 326 12.15 24.47 25.51
C LYS A 326 13.33 23.77 26.14
N GLN A 327 14.25 23.27 25.33
CA GLN A 327 15.49 22.64 25.76
C GLN A 327 16.64 23.14 24.91
N ASP A 328 17.82 23.28 25.51
CA ASP A 328 19.03 23.60 24.76
C ASP A 328 19.63 22.34 24.11
N MET A 329 20.39 22.57 23.03
CA MET A 329 20.96 21.48 22.24
C MET A 329 21.99 20.64 23.04
N VAL A 330 22.71 21.24 23.96
CA VAL A 330 23.74 20.54 24.75
C VAL A 330 23.06 19.62 25.75
N GLY A 331 22.09 20.14 26.51
CA GLY A 331 21.29 19.32 27.45
C GLY A 331 20.41 18.26 26.81
N ALA A 332 20.24 18.29 25.47
CA ALA A 332 19.56 17.25 24.74
C ALA A 332 20.49 16.09 24.33
N ILE A 333 21.80 16.28 24.39
CA ILE A 333 22.82 15.28 24.01
C ILE A 333 23.35 14.54 25.24
N ASP A 334 23.35 15.17 26.41
CA ASP A 334 23.73 14.60 27.70
C ASP A 334 22.63 13.73 28.32
#